data_29f209745c93989d59efc09da53ed042
#
_entry.id   29f209745c93989d59efc09da53ed042
#
_cell.length_a   1.000
_cell.length_b   1.000
_cell.length_c   1.000
_cell.angle_alpha   90.00
_cell.angle_beta   90.00
_cell.angle_gamma   90.00
#
_symmetry.space_group_name_H-M   'P 1'
#
loop_
_entity.id
_entity.type
_entity.pdbx_description
1 polymer ?
#
loop_
_entity_poly.entity_id
_entity_poly.type
_entity_poly.pdbx_seq_one_letter_code
_entity_poly.pdbx_strand_id
1 'polypeptide(L)'
;MSSKILRLARQANLDELCIRLIGAVEFVRAEYYEQLEQEYYRRQIEQTAAEVGEGLWVGGKSAVNSRTVIGDNAHFLGLNVRGNGALTIGDNFHAGSGCEIITAHHNYDDGDAIPYDDTFINESVNIGDNVWFGIDVTVLGGVSIGEGAVIQAGSVVTSDIPRGAIAGGHPATVFEERDMDHYEAMKAAGNFN
;
A
#
# COMPACT_ATOMS: atom_id res chain seq x y z
N MET A 1 5.23 49.74 -1.66
CA MET A 1 4.27 49.92 -0.53
C MET A 1 4.93 50.82 0.51
N SER A 2 4.28 51.94 0.92
CA SER A 2 4.90 52.93 1.82
C SER A 2 5.11 52.34 3.20
N SER A 3 6.26 52.61 3.84
CA SER A 3 6.61 52.22 5.21
C SER A 3 5.52 52.56 6.24
N LYS A 4 4.71 53.56 5.95
CA LYS A 4 3.58 54.01 6.76
C LYS A 4 2.40 53.02 6.77
N ILE A 5 2.10 52.36 5.63
CA ILE A 5 1.04 51.37 5.50
C ILE A 5 1.44 50.10 6.25
N LEU A 6 2.69 49.65 6.13
CA LEU A 6 3.23 48.52 6.88
C LEU A 6 3.20 48.74 8.42
N ARG A 7 3.43 49.98 8.85
CA ARG A 7 3.39 50.36 10.28
C ARG A 7 1.96 50.35 10.82
N LEU A 8 0.98 50.82 10.05
CA LEU A 8 -0.45 50.77 10.41
C LEU A 8 -1.00 49.31 10.43
N ALA A 9 -0.57 48.48 9.48
CA ALA A 9 -0.94 47.08 9.44
C ALA A 9 -0.44 46.33 10.70
N ARG A 10 0.79 46.56 11.14
CA ARG A 10 1.33 46.00 12.39
C ARG A 10 0.57 46.47 13.64
N GLN A 11 0.16 47.77 13.70
CA GLN A 11 -0.63 48.28 14.82
C GLN A 11 -2.05 47.66 14.94
N ALA A 12 -2.60 47.19 13.83
CA ALA A 12 -3.93 46.61 13.77
C ALA A 12 -3.97 45.06 13.84
N ASN A 13 -2.84 44.40 14.16
CA ASN A 13 -2.69 42.94 14.11
C ASN A 13 -3.08 42.30 12.75
N LEU A 14 -3.06 43.11 11.67
CA LEU A 14 -3.40 42.64 10.33
C LEU A 14 -2.40 41.62 9.79
N ASP A 15 -1.12 41.73 10.23
CA ASP A 15 -0.10 40.76 9.83
C ASP A 15 -0.44 39.36 10.37
N GLU A 16 -0.90 39.26 11.61
CA GLU A 16 -1.31 37.99 12.22
C GLU A 16 -2.55 37.41 11.54
N LEU A 17 -3.52 38.27 11.19
CA LEU A 17 -4.69 37.84 10.44
C LEU A 17 -4.31 37.31 9.04
N CYS A 18 -3.42 38.01 8.35
CA CYS A 18 -2.91 37.57 7.05
C CYS A 18 -2.18 36.23 7.12
N ILE A 19 -1.34 36.03 8.15
CA ILE A 19 -0.63 34.75 8.37
C ILE A 19 -1.63 33.62 8.61
N ARG A 20 -2.67 33.83 9.42
CA ARG A 20 -3.71 32.82 9.67
C ARG A 20 -4.54 32.51 8.41
N LEU A 21 -4.87 33.52 7.61
CA LEU A 21 -5.59 33.33 6.34
C LEU A 21 -4.74 32.54 5.33
N ILE A 22 -3.44 32.87 5.20
CA ILE A 22 -2.53 32.12 4.35
C ILE A 22 -2.46 30.67 4.82
N GLY A 23 -2.29 30.42 6.11
CA GLY A 23 -2.25 29.07 6.67
C GLY A 23 -3.54 28.29 6.42
N ALA A 24 -4.71 28.93 6.54
CA ALA A 24 -5.99 28.29 6.24
C ALA A 24 -6.13 27.93 4.73
N VAL A 25 -5.70 28.83 3.85
CA VAL A 25 -5.72 28.58 2.38
C VAL A 25 -4.78 27.45 2.00
N GLU A 26 -3.56 27.42 2.57
CA GLU A 26 -2.60 26.36 2.30
C GLU A 26 -3.08 25.01 2.85
N PHE A 27 -3.74 24.98 4.01
CA PHE A 27 -4.35 23.78 4.57
C PHE A 27 -5.44 23.21 3.65
N VAL A 28 -6.41 24.03 3.25
CA VAL A 28 -7.50 23.61 2.33
C VAL A 28 -6.94 23.16 0.97
N ARG A 29 -5.91 23.85 0.49
CA ARG A 29 -5.25 23.48 -0.76
C ARG A 29 -4.56 22.12 -0.64
N ALA A 30 -3.84 21.87 0.46
CA ALA A 30 -3.15 20.61 0.68
C ALA A 30 -4.16 19.45 0.75
N GLU A 31 -5.25 19.58 1.51
CA GLU A 31 -6.31 18.60 1.62
C GLU A 31 -6.99 18.29 0.26
N TYR A 32 -7.24 19.33 -0.54
CA TYR A 32 -7.81 19.17 -1.88
C TYR A 32 -6.87 18.42 -2.84
N TYR A 33 -5.57 18.72 -2.80
CA TYR A 33 -4.59 18.01 -3.61
C TYR A 33 -4.44 16.54 -3.19
N GLU A 34 -4.47 16.25 -1.90
CA GLU A 34 -4.43 14.89 -1.39
C GLU A 34 -5.62 14.07 -1.91
N GLN A 35 -6.84 14.60 -1.86
CA GLN A 35 -8.02 13.93 -2.40
C GLN A 35 -7.93 13.69 -3.91
N LEU A 36 -7.40 14.65 -4.68
CA LEU A 36 -7.18 14.48 -6.11
C LEU A 36 -6.13 13.42 -6.42
N GLU A 37 -5.07 13.35 -5.64
CA GLU A 37 -4.01 12.35 -5.77
C GLU A 37 -4.54 10.94 -5.47
N GLN A 38 -5.31 10.78 -4.40
CA GLN A 38 -5.98 9.53 -4.05
C GLN A 38 -6.89 9.05 -5.18
N GLU A 39 -7.75 9.91 -5.68
CA GLU A 39 -8.65 9.60 -6.80
C GLU A 39 -7.87 9.25 -8.08
N TYR A 40 -6.77 9.97 -8.36
CA TYR A 40 -5.92 9.67 -9.51
C TYR A 40 -5.34 8.27 -9.43
N TYR A 41 -4.71 7.88 -8.30
CA TYR A 41 -4.12 6.55 -8.16
C TYR A 41 -5.17 5.45 -8.12
N ARG A 42 -6.30 5.67 -7.47
CA ARG A 42 -7.43 4.73 -7.50
C ARG A 42 -7.86 4.42 -8.92
N ARG A 43 -8.09 5.44 -9.76
CA ARG A 43 -8.44 5.27 -11.17
C ARG A 43 -7.37 4.57 -11.99
N GLN A 44 -6.09 4.87 -11.72
CA GLN A 44 -4.98 4.17 -12.40
C GLN A 44 -5.01 2.66 -12.10
N ILE A 45 -5.25 2.29 -10.84
CA ILE A 45 -5.40 0.89 -10.44
C ILE A 45 -6.59 0.24 -11.15
N GLU A 46 -7.78 0.85 -11.08
CA GLU A 46 -9.00 0.33 -11.71
C GLU A 46 -8.88 0.16 -13.23
N GLN A 47 -8.09 1.01 -13.90
CA GLN A 47 -7.86 0.91 -15.34
C GLN A 47 -6.80 -0.13 -15.72
N THR A 48 -5.91 -0.48 -14.80
CA THR A 48 -4.76 -1.34 -15.09
C THR A 48 -4.98 -2.77 -14.63
N ALA A 49 -5.57 -2.97 -13.44
CA ALA A 49 -5.82 -4.28 -12.86
C ALA A 49 -6.77 -5.13 -13.74
N ALA A 50 -6.67 -6.45 -13.62
CA ALA A 50 -7.59 -7.38 -14.29
C ALA A 50 -8.99 -7.30 -13.68
N GLU A 51 -9.08 -7.16 -12.36
CA GLU A 51 -10.33 -7.05 -11.60
C GLU A 51 -10.09 -6.26 -10.32
N VAL A 52 -11.09 -5.46 -9.92
CA VAL A 52 -11.08 -4.68 -8.67
C VAL A 52 -12.46 -4.75 -8.05
N GLY A 53 -12.52 -5.20 -6.79
CA GLY A 53 -13.74 -5.25 -5.99
C GLY A 53 -14.23 -3.87 -5.55
N GLU A 54 -15.31 -3.86 -4.78
CA GLU A 54 -15.90 -2.63 -4.25
C GLU A 54 -15.07 -2.06 -3.09
N GLY A 55 -15.15 -0.75 -2.87
CA GLY A 55 -14.55 -0.11 -1.70
C GLY A 55 -13.03 0.08 -1.75
N LEU A 56 -12.38 -0.01 -2.92
CA LEU A 56 -10.95 0.27 -3.05
C LEU A 56 -10.61 1.69 -2.60
N TRP A 57 -9.70 1.81 -1.64
CA TRP A 57 -9.12 3.08 -1.22
C TRP A 57 -7.59 3.10 -1.43
N VAL A 58 -7.09 4.15 -2.08
CA VAL A 58 -5.67 4.32 -2.40
C VAL A 58 -5.20 5.67 -1.87
N GLY A 59 -4.47 5.66 -0.75
CA GLY A 59 -4.02 6.87 -0.05
C GLY A 59 -2.69 7.43 -0.54
N GLY A 60 -2.00 6.77 -1.47
CA GLY A 60 -0.70 7.23 -1.97
C GLY A 60 -0.29 6.57 -3.28
N LYS A 61 0.88 6.97 -3.77
CA LYS A 61 1.40 6.51 -5.07
C LYS A 61 1.44 4.98 -5.14
N SER A 62 0.64 4.43 -6.05
CA SER A 62 0.47 2.99 -6.23
C SER A 62 0.44 2.62 -7.70
N ALA A 63 0.91 1.42 -8.03
CA ALA A 63 0.89 0.88 -9.38
C ALA A 63 0.76 -0.65 -9.35
N VAL A 64 -0.08 -1.18 -10.20
CA VAL A 64 -0.28 -2.63 -10.37
C VAL A 64 -0.06 -3.04 -11.82
N ASN A 65 0.06 -4.33 -12.08
CA ASN A 65 0.08 -4.87 -13.44
C ASN A 65 -1.31 -5.35 -13.88
N SER A 66 -1.46 -5.63 -15.17
CA SER A 66 -2.74 -6.06 -15.78
C SER A 66 -3.20 -7.49 -15.41
N ARG A 67 -2.46 -8.18 -14.55
CA ARG A 67 -2.78 -9.52 -14.04
C ARG A 67 -3.06 -9.49 -12.53
N THR A 68 -3.28 -8.30 -11.99
CA THR A 68 -3.64 -8.10 -10.59
C THR A 68 -5.15 -8.18 -10.42
N VAL A 69 -5.58 -8.99 -9.45
CA VAL A 69 -6.97 -9.08 -8.96
C VAL A 69 -6.99 -8.57 -7.54
N ILE A 70 -7.92 -7.68 -7.22
CA ILE A 70 -8.09 -7.07 -5.90
C ILE A 70 -9.51 -7.32 -5.43
N GLY A 71 -9.68 -7.87 -4.23
CA GLY A 71 -10.98 -8.09 -3.58
C GLY A 71 -11.62 -6.81 -3.07
N ASP A 72 -12.69 -6.98 -2.32
CA ASP A 72 -13.48 -5.88 -1.75
C ASP A 72 -12.76 -5.23 -0.56
N ASN A 73 -13.05 -3.93 -0.34
CA ASN A 73 -12.58 -3.17 0.82
C ASN A 73 -11.04 -3.19 0.98
N ALA A 74 -10.29 -3.13 -0.12
CA ALA A 74 -8.83 -3.06 -0.07
C ALA A 74 -8.35 -1.62 0.15
N HIS A 75 -7.45 -1.42 1.11
CA HIS A 75 -6.91 -0.11 1.49
C HIS A 75 -5.39 -0.12 1.48
N PHE A 76 -4.73 0.78 0.73
CA PHE A 76 -3.27 0.90 0.78
C PHE A 76 -2.75 2.31 0.54
N LEU A 77 -1.73 2.66 1.31
CA LEU A 77 -1.07 3.98 1.29
C LEU A 77 0.05 4.10 0.25
N GLY A 78 0.37 3.01 -0.46
CA GLY A 78 1.39 2.96 -1.48
C GLY A 78 1.83 1.52 -1.71
N LEU A 79 1.27 0.88 -2.75
CA LEU A 79 1.57 -0.49 -3.14
C LEU A 79 2.04 -0.51 -4.60
N ASN A 80 3.23 -1.07 -4.84
CA ASN A 80 3.77 -1.19 -6.19
C ASN A 80 3.99 -2.65 -6.56
N VAL A 81 3.46 -3.06 -7.70
CA VAL A 81 3.66 -4.39 -8.27
C VAL A 81 4.69 -4.32 -9.37
N ARG A 82 5.78 -5.07 -9.24
CA ARG A 82 6.84 -5.18 -10.22
C ARG A 82 6.82 -6.53 -10.90
N GLY A 83 7.01 -6.54 -12.22
CA GLY A 83 6.95 -7.74 -13.03
C GLY A 83 5.57 -8.04 -13.59
N ASN A 84 5.47 -9.14 -14.34
CA ASN A 84 4.26 -9.55 -15.06
C ASN A 84 3.64 -10.84 -14.52
N GLY A 85 4.06 -11.32 -13.34
CA GLY A 85 3.39 -12.42 -12.65
C GLY A 85 2.01 -12.00 -12.15
N ALA A 86 1.13 -12.95 -11.92
CA ALA A 86 -0.20 -12.67 -11.39
C ALA A 86 -0.12 -12.31 -9.90
N LEU A 87 -0.97 -11.36 -9.48
CA LEU A 87 -1.18 -11.02 -8.08
C LEU A 87 -2.66 -11.16 -7.76
N THR A 88 -2.97 -11.91 -6.70
CA THR A 88 -4.31 -11.95 -6.13
C THR A 88 -4.27 -11.38 -4.73
N ILE A 89 -5.14 -10.42 -4.44
CA ILE A 89 -5.35 -9.82 -3.13
C ILE A 89 -6.80 -10.09 -2.74
N GLY A 90 -7.01 -10.69 -1.57
CA GLY A 90 -8.34 -10.95 -1.03
C GLY A 90 -9.03 -9.70 -0.45
N ASP A 91 -10.17 -9.93 0.20
CA ASP A 91 -10.99 -8.89 0.78
C ASP A 91 -10.36 -8.28 2.05
N ASN A 92 -10.71 -7.03 2.35
CA ASN A 92 -10.26 -6.31 3.55
C ASN A 92 -8.72 -6.29 3.71
N PHE A 93 -8.00 -6.19 2.62
CA PHE A 93 -6.55 -6.07 2.64
C PHE A 93 -6.13 -4.66 3.01
N HIS A 94 -5.23 -4.52 3.98
CA HIS A 94 -4.66 -3.24 4.37
C HIS A 94 -3.14 -3.24 4.26
N ALA A 95 -2.57 -2.21 3.64
CA ALA A 95 -1.12 -2.02 3.56
C ALA A 95 -0.71 -0.58 3.90
N GLY A 96 0.37 -0.46 4.66
CA GLY A 96 1.07 0.80 4.87
C GLY A 96 1.74 1.32 3.59
N SER A 97 2.43 2.44 3.70
CA SER A 97 3.17 3.03 2.58
C SER A 97 4.43 2.22 2.22
N GLY A 98 4.88 2.35 0.96
CA GLY A 98 6.16 1.80 0.51
C GLY A 98 6.18 0.28 0.30
N CYS A 99 5.02 -0.38 0.22
CA CYS A 99 4.96 -1.82 -0.01
C CYS A 99 5.26 -2.17 -1.47
N GLU A 100 6.07 -3.22 -1.67
CA GLU A 100 6.48 -3.72 -2.98
C GLU A 100 6.13 -5.20 -3.14
N ILE A 101 5.48 -5.58 -4.24
CA ILE A 101 5.23 -6.97 -4.63
C ILE A 101 6.04 -7.25 -5.89
N ILE A 102 7.03 -8.15 -5.81
CA ILE A 102 7.94 -8.48 -6.91
C ILE A 102 7.51 -9.81 -7.51
N THR A 103 6.84 -9.77 -8.64
CA THR A 103 6.25 -10.95 -9.31
C THR A 103 7.10 -11.48 -10.48
N ALA A 104 8.32 -10.98 -10.64
CA ALA A 104 9.26 -11.47 -11.65
C ALA A 104 10.71 -11.23 -11.24
N HIS A 105 11.60 -12.10 -11.69
CA HIS A 105 13.03 -11.93 -11.58
C HIS A 105 13.74 -12.33 -12.89
N HIS A 106 15.00 -11.92 -13.08
CA HIS A 106 15.78 -12.37 -14.20
C HIS A 106 16.10 -13.86 -14.11
N ASN A 107 16.21 -14.51 -15.27
CA ASN A 107 16.62 -15.90 -15.37
C ASN A 107 18.14 -16.01 -15.13
N TYR A 108 18.53 -16.27 -13.88
CA TYR A 108 19.93 -16.32 -13.45
C TYR A 108 20.52 -17.73 -13.43
N ASP A 109 19.67 -18.80 -13.45
CA ASP A 109 20.13 -20.19 -13.38
C ASP A 109 20.16 -20.89 -14.75
N ASP A 110 19.09 -20.69 -15.56
CA ASP A 110 18.89 -21.40 -16.83
C ASP A 110 19.04 -20.47 -18.06
N GLY A 111 19.59 -19.27 -17.85
CA GLY A 111 19.80 -18.29 -18.93
C GLY A 111 21.11 -18.52 -19.71
N ASP A 112 21.20 -17.92 -20.88
CA ASP A 112 22.37 -18.02 -21.77
C ASP A 112 23.50 -17.05 -21.43
N ALA A 113 23.39 -16.26 -20.35
CA ALA A 113 24.40 -15.28 -19.91
C ALA A 113 24.46 -15.14 -18.39
N ILE A 114 25.63 -14.72 -17.88
CA ILE A 114 25.86 -14.35 -16.48
C ILE A 114 26.01 -12.82 -16.36
N PRO A 115 25.47 -12.18 -15.31
CA PRO A 115 24.80 -12.76 -14.13
C PRO A 115 23.36 -13.26 -14.41
N TYR A 116 22.78 -12.93 -15.52
CA TYR A 116 21.46 -13.37 -16.05
C TYR A 116 21.37 -12.98 -17.54
N ASP A 117 20.45 -13.57 -18.26
CA ASP A 117 20.12 -13.19 -19.64
C ASP A 117 18.97 -12.17 -19.72
N ASP A 118 18.49 -11.86 -20.94
CA ASP A 118 17.39 -10.91 -21.17
C ASP A 118 15.99 -11.50 -20.88
N THR A 119 15.91 -12.74 -20.37
CA THR A 119 14.62 -13.38 -20.06
C THR A 119 14.22 -13.17 -18.60
N PHE A 120 12.88 -13.26 -18.35
CA PHE A 120 12.29 -13.09 -17.02
C PHE A 120 11.48 -14.31 -16.63
N ILE A 121 11.61 -14.71 -15.38
CA ILE A 121 10.74 -15.71 -14.76
C ILE A 121 9.65 -14.97 -14.00
N ASN A 122 8.39 -15.24 -14.34
CA ASN A 122 7.24 -14.64 -13.69
C ASN A 122 6.65 -15.63 -12.69
N GLU A 123 6.43 -15.17 -11.46
CA GLU A 123 5.89 -15.96 -10.36
C GLU A 123 4.69 -15.24 -9.75
N SER A 124 3.63 -16.00 -9.47
CA SER A 124 2.43 -15.43 -8.86
C SER A 124 2.62 -15.19 -7.37
N VAL A 125 1.91 -14.17 -6.85
CA VAL A 125 1.76 -13.92 -5.41
C VAL A 125 0.29 -13.99 -5.05
N ASN A 126 -0.04 -14.68 -3.94
CA ASN A 126 -1.41 -14.80 -3.46
C ASN A 126 -1.48 -14.25 -2.03
N ILE A 127 -2.36 -13.28 -1.80
CA ILE A 127 -2.62 -12.67 -0.50
C ILE A 127 -4.08 -12.95 -0.14
N GLY A 128 -4.30 -13.61 0.99
CA GLY A 128 -5.65 -13.94 1.47
C GLY A 128 -6.41 -12.74 2.02
N ASP A 129 -7.62 -13.00 2.49
CA ASP A 129 -8.49 -11.98 3.08
C ASP A 129 -7.95 -11.47 4.42
N ASN A 130 -8.30 -10.24 4.79
CA ASN A 130 -8.03 -9.64 6.10
C ASN A 130 -6.53 -9.58 6.46
N VAL A 131 -5.65 -9.58 5.47
CA VAL A 131 -4.21 -9.47 5.67
C VAL A 131 -3.82 -8.02 5.91
N TRP A 132 -2.90 -7.81 6.85
CA TRP A 132 -2.36 -6.49 7.15
C TRP A 132 -0.84 -6.44 6.96
N PHE A 133 -0.38 -5.50 6.11
CA PHE A 133 1.02 -5.14 5.96
C PHE A 133 1.33 -3.83 6.71
N GLY A 134 2.40 -3.82 7.49
CA GLY A 134 3.03 -2.60 7.95
C GLY A 134 3.60 -1.78 6.79
N ILE A 135 4.32 -0.71 7.09
CA ILE A 135 5.03 0.09 6.07
C ILE A 135 6.27 -0.68 5.54
N ASP A 136 6.68 -0.37 4.29
CA ASP A 136 7.91 -0.87 3.67
C ASP A 136 8.03 -2.41 3.66
N VAL A 137 6.92 -3.11 3.42
CA VAL A 137 6.91 -4.57 3.25
C VAL A 137 7.22 -4.92 1.81
N THR A 138 8.14 -5.88 1.61
CA THR A 138 8.45 -6.45 0.30
C THR A 138 8.05 -7.92 0.26
N VAL A 139 7.31 -8.33 -0.79
CA VAL A 139 6.94 -9.74 -1.02
C VAL A 139 7.55 -10.20 -2.33
N LEU A 140 8.23 -11.35 -2.32
CA LEU A 140 8.83 -11.94 -3.51
C LEU A 140 7.84 -12.88 -4.23
N GLY A 141 8.13 -13.17 -5.48
CA GLY A 141 7.37 -14.09 -6.32
C GLY A 141 7.27 -15.50 -5.73
N GLY A 142 6.21 -16.21 -6.06
CA GLY A 142 5.93 -17.56 -5.58
C GLY A 142 5.29 -17.66 -4.19
N VAL A 143 5.19 -16.53 -3.46
CA VAL A 143 4.72 -16.51 -2.07
C VAL A 143 3.19 -16.52 -1.98
N SER A 144 2.67 -17.28 -1.00
CA SER A 144 1.28 -17.25 -0.55
C SER A 144 1.20 -16.77 0.90
N ILE A 145 0.37 -15.76 1.16
CA ILE A 145 0.12 -15.20 2.50
C ILE A 145 -1.31 -15.55 2.91
N GLY A 146 -1.44 -16.33 3.98
CA GLY A 146 -2.72 -16.82 4.46
C GLY A 146 -3.61 -15.74 5.05
N GLU A 147 -4.92 -15.98 5.02
CA GLU A 147 -5.96 -15.12 5.57
C GLU A 147 -5.62 -14.64 6.99
N GLY A 148 -5.85 -13.37 7.27
CA GLY A 148 -5.66 -12.78 8.58
C GLY A 148 -4.20 -12.60 9.01
N ALA A 149 -3.22 -12.94 8.17
CA ALA A 149 -1.82 -12.75 8.52
C ALA A 149 -1.46 -11.28 8.72
N VAL A 150 -0.48 -11.03 9.57
CA VAL A 150 0.10 -9.70 9.81
C VAL A 150 1.57 -9.72 9.44
N ILE A 151 1.98 -8.82 8.56
CA ILE A 151 3.38 -8.66 8.18
C ILE A 151 3.93 -7.37 8.78
N GLN A 152 4.93 -7.51 9.64
CA GLN A 152 5.54 -6.41 10.35
C GLN A 152 6.24 -5.42 9.40
N ALA A 153 6.28 -4.15 9.76
CA ALA A 153 6.95 -3.11 8.98
C ALA A 153 8.43 -3.46 8.66
N GLY A 154 8.88 -3.12 7.45
CA GLY A 154 10.26 -3.35 6.99
C GLY A 154 10.60 -4.82 6.70
N SER A 155 9.62 -5.69 6.56
CA SER A 155 9.84 -7.13 6.34
C SER A 155 10.02 -7.48 4.87
N VAL A 156 10.80 -8.52 4.59
CA VAL A 156 10.94 -9.12 3.26
C VAL A 156 10.44 -10.57 3.31
N VAL A 157 9.27 -10.79 2.71
CA VAL A 157 8.60 -12.10 2.68
C VAL A 157 9.12 -12.90 1.48
N THR A 158 9.83 -14.00 1.77
CA THR A 158 10.47 -14.87 0.77
C THR A 158 9.90 -16.28 0.74
N SER A 159 8.95 -16.58 1.63
CA SER A 159 8.30 -17.88 1.77
C SER A 159 6.88 -17.72 2.28
N ASP A 160 6.07 -18.75 2.13
CA ASP A 160 4.67 -18.74 2.53
C ASP A 160 4.47 -18.39 4.00
N ILE A 161 3.42 -17.60 4.27
CA ILE A 161 2.99 -17.20 5.61
C ILE A 161 1.64 -17.86 5.91
N PRO A 162 1.53 -18.64 7.00
CA PRO A 162 0.29 -19.29 7.38
C PRO A 162 -0.84 -18.32 7.74
N ARG A 163 -2.07 -18.82 7.70
CA ARG A 163 -3.27 -18.13 8.18
C ARG A 163 -3.11 -17.67 9.62
N GLY A 164 -3.48 -16.44 9.93
CA GLY A 164 -3.44 -15.84 11.27
C GLY A 164 -2.05 -15.61 11.84
N ALA A 165 -0.99 -15.94 11.11
CA ALA A 165 0.38 -15.75 11.56
C ALA A 165 0.79 -14.27 11.61
N ILE A 166 1.66 -13.95 12.57
CA ILE A 166 2.36 -12.67 12.66
C ILE A 166 3.82 -12.91 12.31
N ALA A 167 4.26 -12.33 11.19
CA ALA A 167 5.59 -12.55 10.64
C ALA A 167 6.36 -11.25 10.49
N GLY A 168 7.67 -11.30 10.58
CA GLY A 168 8.52 -10.14 10.44
C GLY A 168 9.99 -10.48 10.22
N GLY A 169 10.75 -9.48 9.77
CA GLY A 169 12.19 -9.57 9.54
C GLY A 169 12.59 -9.68 8.07
N HIS A 170 13.89 -9.90 7.84
CA HIS A 170 14.51 -10.02 6.52
C HIS A 170 15.53 -11.18 6.55
N PRO A 171 15.14 -12.39 6.09
CA PRO A 171 13.81 -12.80 5.62
C PRO A 171 12.78 -12.81 6.74
N ALA A 172 11.49 -12.62 6.37
CA ALA A 172 10.40 -12.67 7.30
C ALA A 172 10.19 -14.10 7.83
N THR A 173 10.02 -14.21 9.14
CA THR A 173 9.72 -15.47 9.81
C THR A 173 8.52 -15.29 10.74
N VAL A 174 7.70 -16.32 10.90
CA VAL A 174 6.59 -16.31 11.85
C VAL A 174 7.17 -16.34 13.27
N PHE A 175 6.74 -15.41 14.11
CA PHE A 175 7.16 -15.32 15.51
C PHE A 175 6.00 -15.31 16.50
N GLU A 176 4.76 -15.12 16.01
CA GLU A 176 3.55 -15.08 16.81
C GLU A 176 2.34 -15.45 15.95
N GLU A 177 1.20 -15.71 16.58
CA GLU A 177 -0.10 -15.90 15.94
C GLU A 177 -1.12 -14.96 16.56
N ARG A 178 -2.14 -14.56 15.77
CA ARG A 178 -3.29 -13.80 16.29
C ARG A 178 -4.05 -14.62 17.32
N ASP A 179 -4.76 -13.96 18.23
CA ASP A 179 -5.88 -14.57 18.95
C ASP A 179 -6.96 -14.94 17.94
N MET A 180 -6.95 -16.21 17.51
CA MET A 180 -7.85 -16.69 16.46
C MET A 180 -9.29 -16.81 16.92
N ASP A 181 -9.57 -17.01 18.22
CA ASP A 181 -10.93 -17.01 18.74
C ASP A 181 -11.56 -15.61 18.63
N HIS A 182 -10.80 -14.57 18.99
CA HIS A 182 -11.20 -13.19 18.82
C HIS A 182 -11.36 -12.84 17.33
N TYR A 183 -10.40 -13.22 16.49
CA TYR A 183 -10.43 -12.98 15.05
C TYR A 183 -11.69 -13.56 14.40
N GLU A 184 -12.02 -14.82 14.67
CA GLU A 184 -13.20 -15.48 14.14
C GLU A 184 -14.50 -14.83 14.63
N ALA A 185 -14.54 -14.41 15.90
CA ALA A 185 -15.70 -13.71 16.45
C ALA A 185 -15.95 -12.37 15.73
N MET A 186 -14.90 -11.58 15.45
CA MET A 186 -15.00 -10.31 14.71
C MET A 186 -15.40 -10.56 13.25
N LYS A 187 -14.79 -11.55 12.60
CA LYS A 187 -15.13 -11.95 11.22
C LYS A 187 -16.59 -12.37 11.09
N ALA A 188 -17.08 -13.22 12.01
CA ALA A 188 -18.46 -13.69 12.02
C ALA A 188 -19.48 -12.55 12.27
N ALA A 189 -19.07 -11.53 13.01
CA ALA A 189 -19.88 -10.32 13.25
C ALA A 189 -19.84 -9.32 12.09
N GLY A 190 -19.01 -9.52 11.06
CA GLY A 190 -18.83 -8.59 9.96
C GLY A 190 -18.14 -7.29 10.38
N ASN A 191 -17.35 -7.30 11.46
CA ASN A 191 -16.65 -6.13 11.98
C ASN A 191 -15.28 -5.98 11.26
N PHE A 192 -15.32 -5.39 10.09
CA PHE A 192 -14.15 -5.01 9.30
C PHE A 192 -13.89 -3.51 9.38
N ASN A 193 -12.63 -3.11 9.22
CA ASN A 193 -12.24 -1.69 9.20
C ASN A 193 -12.31 -1.12 7.78
#